data_870de5b9a8b427f62299d166fc6e1745
#
_entry.id   870de5b9a8b427f62299d166fc6e1745
#
_cell.length_a   1.000
_cell.length_b   1.000
_cell.length_c   1.000
_cell.angle_alpha   90.00
_cell.angle_beta   90.00
_cell.angle_gamma   90.00
#
_symmetry.space_group_name_H-M   'P 1'
#
loop_
_entity.id
_entity.type
_entity.pdbx_description
1 polymer ?
#
loop_
_entity_poly.entity_id
_entity_poly.type
_entity_poly.pdbx_seq_one_letter_code
_entity_poly.pdbx_strand_id
1 'polypeptide(L)'
;MSRFNMLKPAAAVTAFAVCAAGLSGCGSFLNSFKYLFTPEPTRSVSSQSQSGSAPAVRGQTRTGYGYDSLGSDELKTIYNTIDEQMSCSYSEEFTVYGSLSDFDEALGAYEADHPEAFWLDLGSRYSYIDYGDSVSVELNFEMEGDQLSEAKQAFDDKVDQIAALAPQNADEYHTEIFINDYLIDNCDYQSGASMSHNAYGSLINGAAVCDGYSKAFQVLCDKLGIQCVGINGYSPDFNKENGESSDTGHMWNCVNIGGEWYHIDVTWNDGDTHIQRYLYFNMTTEDIRKNHTISPLYSNGSDPNELYNVYVPECTAEDYNYMKRECVTLYSLDESDELIAAFLEAARNREEYVDFLISEDLDYGEATQAISDNYGYRWIEEVNYYNSDGAQISTDSNFYTYGSINAVTFDLQYTD
;
A
#
# COMPACT_ATOMS: atom_id res chain seq x y z
N MET A 1 1.12 -26.01 -5.79
CA MET A 1 0.15 -25.92 -6.91
C MET A 1 -1.25 -26.04 -6.33
N SER A 2 -1.78 -24.97 -5.79
CA SER A 2 -3.18 -24.90 -5.36
C SER A 2 -3.86 -23.80 -6.15
N ARG A 3 -5.00 -24.11 -6.69
CA ARG A 3 -5.74 -23.33 -7.68
C ARG A 3 -6.37 -22.11 -7.02
N PHE A 4 -6.03 -20.92 -7.51
CA PHE A 4 -6.89 -19.76 -7.36
C PHE A 4 -8.23 -20.05 -8.04
N ASN A 5 -9.28 -20.19 -7.28
CA ASN A 5 -10.65 -20.16 -7.77
C ASN A 5 -11.21 -18.76 -7.49
N MET A 6 -11.08 -17.87 -8.45
CA MET A 6 -11.92 -16.68 -8.50
C MET A 6 -13.32 -17.07 -8.94
N LEU A 7 -14.24 -17.15 -8.00
CA LEU A 7 -15.69 -17.07 -8.25
C LEU A 7 -16.36 -16.56 -6.97
N LYS A 8 -16.39 -15.23 -6.82
CA LYS A 8 -17.43 -14.60 -6.00
C LYS A 8 -18.67 -14.37 -6.86
N PRO A 9 -19.89 -14.68 -6.40
CA PRO A 9 -21.10 -14.50 -7.19
C PRO A 9 -21.45 -13.04 -7.38
N ALA A 10 -21.79 -12.68 -8.62
CA ALA A 10 -22.33 -11.38 -9.00
C ALA A 10 -23.60 -11.05 -8.18
N ALA A 11 -23.58 -9.97 -7.42
CA ALA A 11 -24.78 -9.37 -6.84
C ALA A 11 -25.22 -8.21 -7.72
N ALA A 12 -26.43 -8.32 -8.23
CA ALA A 12 -27.08 -7.37 -9.09
C ALA A 12 -27.32 -6.03 -8.40
N VAL A 13 -27.03 -4.97 -9.15
CA VAL A 13 -27.37 -3.57 -8.80
C VAL A 13 -28.87 -3.40 -8.69
N THR A 14 -29.36 -2.94 -7.55
CA THR A 14 -30.63 -2.20 -7.46
C THR A 14 -30.42 -1.00 -6.54
N ALA A 15 -30.66 0.16 -7.08
CA ALA A 15 -30.55 1.46 -6.44
C ALA A 15 -31.68 1.69 -5.41
N PHE A 16 -31.41 2.63 -4.48
CA PHE A 16 -32.29 3.35 -3.55
C PHE A 16 -32.68 2.68 -2.23
N ALA A 17 -32.10 3.17 -1.15
CA ALA A 17 -32.81 3.96 -0.13
C ALA A 17 -31.88 4.22 1.04
N VAL A 18 -31.75 5.47 1.43
CA VAL A 18 -31.20 5.90 2.71
C VAL A 18 -32.07 5.32 3.81
N CYS A 19 -31.50 4.43 4.65
CA CYS A 19 -31.98 4.15 5.99
C CYS A 19 -30.79 3.71 6.85
N ALA A 20 -30.56 4.47 7.89
CA ALA A 20 -29.70 4.10 8.99
C ALA A 20 -30.21 2.80 9.62
N ALA A 21 -29.48 1.70 9.43
CA ALA A 21 -29.43 0.54 10.33
C ALA A 21 -28.60 -0.58 9.69
N GLY A 22 -27.60 -1.08 10.41
CA GLY A 22 -26.98 -2.36 10.12
C GLY A 22 -25.48 -2.31 9.88
N LEU A 23 -24.69 -1.88 10.86
CA LEU A 23 -23.28 -2.23 11.03
C LEU A 23 -23.20 -3.73 11.32
N SER A 24 -23.07 -4.54 10.31
CA SER A 24 -22.76 -5.97 10.46
C SER A 24 -21.70 -6.46 9.44
N GLY A 25 -20.78 -5.57 9.08
CA GLY A 25 -19.53 -5.89 8.37
C GLY A 25 -18.29 -5.34 9.06
N CYS A 26 -18.46 -4.66 10.21
CA CYS A 26 -17.34 -4.00 10.93
C CYS A 26 -16.64 -4.89 11.97
N GLY A 27 -16.89 -6.18 12.02
CA GLY A 27 -16.31 -7.03 13.07
C GLY A 27 -14.81 -7.22 12.92
N SER A 28 -14.31 -7.48 11.71
CA SER A 28 -12.87 -7.68 11.46
C SER A 28 -12.10 -6.36 11.46
N PHE A 29 -12.65 -5.31 10.88
CA PHE A 29 -12.04 -3.99 10.83
C PHE A 29 -11.77 -3.38 12.23
N LEU A 30 -12.70 -3.55 13.17
CA LEU A 30 -12.53 -3.08 14.55
C LEU A 30 -11.58 -3.98 15.36
N ASN A 31 -11.38 -5.25 14.99
CA ASN A 31 -10.44 -6.12 15.66
C ASN A 31 -8.99 -5.80 15.28
N SER A 32 -8.67 -5.55 14.03
CA SER A 32 -7.33 -5.13 13.59
C SER A 32 -6.82 -3.88 14.32
N PHE A 33 -7.73 -2.98 14.77
CA PHE A 33 -7.37 -1.81 15.56
C PHE A 33 -7.17 -2.04 17.07
N LYS A 34 -7.54 -3.19 17.57
CA LYS A 34 -7.41 -3.49 19.02
C LYS A 34 -5.96 -3.58 19.49
N TYR A 35 -5.04 -3.90 18.59
CA TYR A 35 -3.62 -4.12 18.87
C TYR A 35 -2.80 -2.82 18.97
N LEU A 36 -3.34 -1.69 18.50
CA LEU A 36 -2.66 -0.40 18.49
C LEU A 36 -2.64 0.33 19.86
N PHE A 37 -3.23 -0.23 20.91
CA PHE A 37 -3.46 0.48 22.18
C PHE A 37 -2.84 -0.18 23.43
N THR A 38 -1.91 -1.12 23.31
CA THR A 38 -1.16 -1.57 24.49
C THR A 38 0.01 -0.63 24.75
N PRO A 39 0.13 -0.01 25.94
CA PRO A 39 1.27 0.86 26.25
C PRO A 39 2.53 0.02 26.43
N GLU A 40 3.59 0.35 25.69
CA GLU A 40 4.92 -0.24 25.85
C GLU A 40 5.44 -0.14 27.30
N PRO A 41 6.21 -1.14 27.76
CA PRO A 41 6.93 -1.03 29.01
C PRO A 41 8.07 -0.03 28.88
N THR A 42 7.96 1.07 29.60
CA THR A 42 8.90 2.19 29.67
C THR A 42 10.34 1.75 29.93
N ARG A 43 11.17 1.87 28.90
CA ARG A 43 12.63 1.92 29.05
C ARG A 43 13.05 3.38 29.24
N SER A 44 13.43 3.72 30.47
CA SER A 44 13.86 5.05 30.85
C SER A 44 15.16 5.45 30.15
N VAL A 45 15.11 6.48 29.29
CA VAL A 45 16.25 7.26 28.89
C VAL A 45 15.97 8.72 29.25
N SER A 46 16.94 9.30 29.93
CA SER A 46 16.90 10.60 30.62
C SER A 46 16.61 11.78 29.69
N SER A 47 15.74 12.61 30.18
CA SER A 47 15.30 13.91 29.67
C SER A 47 16.40 14.93 29.36
N GLN A 48 16.27 15.61 28.22
CA GLN A 48 16.54 17.03 28.16
C GLN A 48 15.36 17.74 27.48
N SER A 49 14.87 18.71 28.22
CA SER A 49 13.74 19.58 27.94
C SER A 49 13.95 20.48 26.74
N GLN A 50 12.99 20.53 25.80
CA GLN A 50 12.71 21.73 25.04
C GLN A 50 11.20 22.00 24.94
N SER A 51 10.91 23.28 25.08
CA SER A 51 9.64 23.94 25.28
C SER A 51 8.58 23.68 24.21
N GLY A 52 7.34 23.59 24.68
CA GLY A 52 6.17 23.38 23.84
C GLY A 52 5.90 24.50 22.83
N SER A 53 5.49 24.06 21.65
CA SER A 53 4.67 24.84 20.72
C SER A 53 3.42 24.03 20.40
N ALA A 54 2.28 24.71 20.29
CA ALA A 54 0.98 24.16 19.98
C ALA A 54 1.00 23.29 18.71
N PRO A 55 0.09 22.30 18.57
CA PRO A 55 0.05 21.47 17.38
C PRO A 55 -0.18 22.36 16.16
N ALA A 56 0.82 22.41 15.28
CA ALA A 56 0.66 23.00 13.97
C ALA A 56 -0.41 22.19 13.23
N VAL A 57 -1.40 22.87 12.69
CA VAL A 57 -2.27 22.33 11.65
C VAL A 57 -1.33 21.77 10.58
N ARG A 58 -1.31 20.45 10.41
CA ARG A 58 -0.52 19.80 9.36
C ARG A 58 -1.05 20.32 8.03
N GLY A 59 -0.32 21.28 7.44
CA GLY A 59 -0.52 21.66 6.04
C GLY A 59 -0.18 20.45 5.18
N GLN A 60 -0.93 20.26 4.10
CA GLN A 60 -0.64 19.28 3.09
C GLN A 60 0.85 19.32 2.75
N THR A 61 1.60 18.29 3.13
CA THR A 61 2.95 18.07 2.67
C THR A 61 2.85 17.35 1.33
N ARG A 62 2.46 18.07 0.27
CA ARG A 62 2.65 17.57 -1.09
C ARG A 62 4.14 17.31 -1.27
N THR A 63 4.48 16.10 -1.63
CA THR A 63 5.82 15.75 -2.04
C THR A 63 6.02 16.32 -3.44
N GLY A 64 6.61 17.48 -3.59
CA GLY A 64 6.93 18.06 -4.89
C GLY A 64 8.14 17.41 -5.55
N TYR A 65 8.32 16.09 -5.42
CA TYR A 65 9.46 15.36 -5.99
C TYR A 65 9.46 15.42 -7.53
N GLY A 66 8.29 15.39 -8.16
CA GLY A 66 8.15 15.57 -9.59
C GLY A 66 8.60 16.98 -9.99
N TYR A 67 8.06 18.02 -9.38
CA TYR A 67 8.44 19.40 -9.64
C TYR A 67 9.93 19.65 -9.35
N ASP A 68 10.45 19.12 -8.27
CA ASP A 68 11.86 19.32 -7.87
C ASP A 68 12.83 18.55 -8.77
N SER A 69 12.39 17.46 -9.42
CA SER A 69 13.19 16.70 -10.39
C SER A 69 13.40 17.43 -11.72
N LEU A 70 12.53 18.41 -12.04
CA LEU A 70 12.60 19.16 -13.29
C LEU A 70 13.86 20.03 -13.34
N GLY A 71 14.69 19.74 -14.34
CA GLY A 71 16.05 20.26 -14.46
C GLY A 71 16.17 21.73 -14.91
N SER A 72 15.06 22.39 -15.32
CA SER A 72 15.08 23.75 -15.83
C SER A 72 13.87 24.58 -15.39
N ASP A 73 14.01 25.92 -15.41
CA ASP A 73 12.90 26.84 -15.15
C ASP A 73 11.83 26.80 -16.24
N GLU A 74 12.20 26.42 -17.45
CA GLU A 74 11.28 26.23 -18.57
C GLU A 74 10.35 25.03 -18.30
N LEU A 75 10.90 23.90 -17.89
CA LEU A 75 10.09 22.71 -17.51
C LEU A 75 9.17 23.00 -16.33
N LYS A 76 9.66 23.73 -15.31
CA LYS A 76 8.85 24.16 -14.19
C LYS A 76 7.73 25.14 -14.59
N THR A 77 7.96 25.95 -15.62
CA THR A 77 6.92 26.81 -16.20
C THR A 77 5.85 25.99 -16.87
N ILE A 78 6.22 24.95 -17.64
CA ILE A 78 5.29 24.04 -18.28
C ILE A 78 4.46 23.30 -17.22
N TYR A 79 5.11 22.75 -16.18
CA TYR A 79 4.44 22.11 -15.04
C TYR A 79 3.39 23.01 -14.39
N ASN A 80 3.75 24.26 -14.09
CA ASN A 80 2.81 25.22 -13.50
C ASN A 80 1.63 25.54 -14.45
N THR A 81 1.87 25.58 -15.76
CA THR A 81 0.80 25.75 -16.74
C THR A 81 -0.14 24.55 -16.76
N ILE A 82 0.41 23.32 -16.66
CA ILE A 82 -0.39 22.09 -16.53
C ILE A 82 -1.23 22.15 -15.24
N ASP A 83 -0.66 22.53 -14.10
CA ASP A 83 -1.39 22.65 -12.83
C ASP A 83 -2.55 23.66 -12.92
N GLU A 84 -2.34 24.80 -13.57
CA GLU A 84 -3.41 25.77 -13.84
C GLU A 84 -4.54 25.15 -14.68
N GLN A 85 -4.23 24.39 -15.73
CA GLN A 85 -5.23 23.74 -16.59
C GLN A 85 -5.95 22.61 -15.85
N MET A 86 -5.23 21.78 -15.09
CA MET A 86 -5.80 20.69 -14.28
C MET A 86 -6.72 21.20 -13.17
N SER A 87 -6.58 22.46 -12.77
CA SER A 87 -7.48 23.13 -11.81
C SER A 87 -8.82 23.53 -12.43
N CYS A 88 -8.94 23.58 -13.77
CA CYS A 88 -10.15 23.93 -14.47
C CYS A 88 -11.21 22.82 -14.42
N SER A 89 -12.49 23.21 -14.57
CA SER A 89 -13.61 22.26 -14.66
C SER A 89 -13.84 21.74 -16.09
N TYR A 90 -13.25 22.36 -17.06
CA TYR A 90 -13.32 22.00 -18.48
C TYR A 90 -11.92 22.00 -19.07
N SER A 91 -11.69 21.10 -20.01
CA SER A 91 -10.49 21.13 -20.82
C SER A 91 -10.56 22.30 -21.82
N GLU A 92 -9.47 23.04 -21.92
CA GLU A 92 -9.32 24.12 -22.88
C GLU A 92 -7.96 24.02 -23.58
N GLU A 93 -7.89 24.45 -24.85
CA GLU A 93 -6.62 24.50 -25.57
C GLU A 93 -5.69 25.58 -24.96
N PHE A 94 -4.45 25.22 -24.68
CA PHE A 94 -3.42 26.15 -24.21
C PHE A 94 -2.09 25.91 -24.95
N THR A 95 -1.18 26.83 -24.83
CA THR A 95 0.12 26.75 -25.50
C THR A 95 1.24 26.74 -24.45
N VAL A 96 2.16 25.80 -24.60
CA VAL A 96 3.43 25.77 -23.86
C VAL A 96 4.59 26.08 -24.81
N TYR A 97 5.61 26.78 -24.33
CA TYR A 97 6.85 27.04 -25.06
C TYR A 97 7.88 25.99 -24.68
N GLY A 98 8.31 25.23 -25.67
CA GLY A 98 9.19 24.07 -25.52
C GLY A 98 8.83 23.00 -26.54
N SER A 99 9.54 21.89 -26.51
CA SER A 99 9.26 20.71 -27.31
C SER A 99 8.12 19.86 -26.74
N LEU A 100 7.57 18.94 -27.52
CA LEU A 100 6.64 17.93 -27.02
C LEU A 100 7.27 17.07 -25.91
N SER A 101 8.58 16.76 -26.02
CA SER A 101 9.30 16.02 -24.97
C SER A 101 9.38 16.79 -23.67
N ASP A 102 9.53 18.13 -23.70
CA ASP A 102 9.51 18.95 -22.48
C ASP A 102 8.12 18.94 -21.84
N PHE A 103 7.07 18.94 -22.67
CA PHE A 103 5.70 18.80 -22.17
C PHE A 103 5.46 17.45 -21.51
N ASP A 104 5.88 16.36 -22.15
CA ASP A 104 5.74 14.99 -21.60
C ASP A 104 6.49 14.82 -20.28
N GLU A 105 7.71 15.39 -20.17
CA GLU A 105 8.50 15.38 -18.94
C GLU A 105 7.77 16.13 -17.80
N ALA A 106 7.27 17.32 -18.10
CA ALA A 106 6.55 18.12 -17.12
C ALA A 106 5.21 17.50 -16.72
N LEU A 107 4.48 16.88 -17.67
CA LEU A 107 3.23 16.17 -17.38
C LEU A 107 3.49 14.93 -16.53
N GLY A 108 4.52 14.14 -16.81
CA GLY A 108 4.90 12.99 -15.99
C GLY A 108 5.29 13.40 -14.56
N ALA A 109 5.99 14.52 -14.40
CA ALA A 109 6.31 15.10 -13.10
C ALA A 109 5.03 15.55 -12.36
N TYR A 110 4.07 16.15 -13.07
CA TYR A 110 2.78 16.53 -12.51
C TYR A 110 1.98 15.32 -12.03
N GLU A 111 1.86 14.28 -12.87
CA GLU A 111 1.15 13.05 -12.52
C GLU A 111 1.74 12.36 -11.28
N ALA A 112 3.06 12.41 -11.12
CA ALA A 112 3.74 11.83 -9.94
C ALA A 112 3.45 12.60 -8.64
N ASP A 113 3.32 13.93 -8.72
CA ASP A 113 3.01 14.80 -7.57
C ASP A 113 1.50 14.90 -7.27
N HIS A 114 0.63 14.48 -8.21
CA HIS A 114 -0.82 14.65 -8.14
C HIS A 114 -1.58 13.32 -8.33
N PRO A 115 -1.39 12.34 -7.45
CA PRO A 115 -2.09 11.05 -7.54
C PRO A 115 -3.62 11.19 -7.41
N GLU A 116 -4.09 12.33 -6.88
CA GLU A 116 -5.51 12.68 -6.77
C GLU A 116 -6.12 13.15 -8.09
N ALA A 117 -5.33 13.41 -9.13
CA ALA A 117 -5.79 13.93 -10.41
C ALA A 117 -6.48 12.87 -11.30
N PHE A 118 -7.50 12.22 -10.74
CA PHE A 118 -8.21 11.09 -11.36
C PHE A 118 -9.01 11.45 -12.62
N TRP A 119 -9.20 12.72 -12.91
CA TRP A 119 -9.99 13.19 -14.04
C TRP A 119 -9.19 13.28 -15.35
N LEU A 120 -7.86 13.16 -15.31
CA LEU A 120 -7.05 13.02 -16.51
C LEU A 120 -7.26 11.63 -17.12
N ASP A 121 -7.61 11.58 -18.42
CA ASP A 121 -7.72 10.32 -19.15
C ASP A 121 -6.32 9.71 -19.38
N LEU A 122 -5.98 8.69 -18.61
CA LEU A 122 -4.67 8.04 -18.68
C LEU A 122 -4.45 7.25 -19.98
N GLY A 123 -5.51 6.88 -20.68
CA GLY A 123 -5.44 6.19 -21.99
C GLY A 123 -5.13 7.12 -23.15
N SER A 124 -5.54 8.38 -23.02
CA SER A 124 -5.34 9.42 -24.02
C SER A 124 -5.18 10.77 -23.32
N ARG A 125 -4.03 11.00 -22.70
CA ARG A 125 -3.81 12.13 -21.79
C ARG A 125 -4.06 13.50 -22.39
N TYR A 126 -3.75 13.68 -23.68
CA TYR A 126 -3.91 14.97 -24.38
C TYR A 126 -3.95 14.80 -25.90
N SER A 127 -4.46 15.84 -26.60
CA SER A 127 -4.26 16.09 -28.02
C SER A 127 -3.35 17.29 -28.21
N TYR A 128 -2.60 17.37 -29.33
CA TYR A 128 -1.63 18.42 -29.53
C TYR A 128 -1.40 18.81 -30.98
N ILE A 129 -0.86 20.04 -31.18
CA ILE A 129 -0.27 20.52 -32.43
C ILE A 129 1.14 21.02 -32.12
N ASP A 130 2.14 20.38 -32.73
CA ASP A 130 3.56 20.75 -32.55
C ASP A 130 3.99 21.77 -33.58
N TYR A 131 4.47 22.93 -33.12
CA TYR A 131 4.99 24.01 -33.96
C TYR A 131 6.52 24.06 -33.93
N GLY A 132 7.18 23.16 -33.21
CA GLY A 132 8.62 23.02 -33.11
C GLY A 132 9.25 23.76 -31.92
N ASP A 133 8.89 25.01 -31.68
CA ASP A 133 9.32 25.82 -30.51
C ASP A 133 8.21 26.04 -29.49
N SER A 134 7.05 25.57 -29.81
CA SER A 134 5.87 25.58 -28.92
C SER A 134 4.93 24.44 -29.28
N VAL A 135 4.13 24.01 -28.33
CA VAL A 135 3.11 22.97 -28.49
C VAL A 135 1.78 23.54 -28.03
N SER A 136 0.75 23.50 -28.91
CA SER A 136 -0.63 23.71 -28.49
C SER A 136 -1.21 22.41 -28.01
N VAL A 137 -1.76 22.37 -26.82
CA VAL A 137 -2.21 21.17 -26.12
C VAL A 137 -3.64 21.35 -25.63
N GLU A 138 -4.43 20.28 -25.68
CA GLU A 138 -5.70 20.15 -24.97
C GLU A 138 -5.64 18.86 -24.16
N LEU A 139 -5.74 18.96 -22.81
CA LEU A 139 -5.78 17.80 -21.93
C LEU A 139 -7.11 17.06 -22.09
N ASN A 140 -7.10 15.75 -22.06
CA ASN A 140 -8.33 14.97 -22.16
C ASN A 140 -8.80 14.60 -20.74
N PHE A 141 -10.03 14.99 -20.40
CA PHE A 141 -10.63 14.70 -19.11
C PHE A 141 -11.67 13.59 -19.23
N GLU A 142 -11.66 12.65 -18.28
CA GLU A 142 -12.67 11.59 -18.12
C GLU A 142 -14.07 12.16 -17.82
N MET A 143 -14.14 13.34 -17.24
CA MET A 143 -15.37 14.04 -16.89
C MET A 143 -15.12 15.56 -16.76
N GLU A 144 -16.16 16.36 -16.97
CA GLU A 144 -16.05 17.81 -16.99
C GLU A 144 -17.24 18.49 -16.28
N GLY A 145 -17.11 19.80 -16.04
CA GLY A 145 -18.15 20.66 -15.50
C GLY A 145 -18.67 20.25 -14.13
N ASP A 146 -20.00 20.22 -14.00
CA ASP A 146 -20.65 19.87 -12.71
C ASP A 146 -20.33 18.44 -12.31
N GLN A 147 -20.22 17.49 -13.26
CA GLN A 147 -19.85 16.10 -12.96
C GLN A 147 -18.46 16.00 -12.33
N LEU A 148 -17.48 16.71 -12.89
CA LEU A 148 -16.13 16.76 -12.32
C LEU A 148 -16.13 17.39 -10.93
N SER A 149 -16.87 18.47 -10.75
CA SER A 149 -16.95 19.19 -9.47
C SER A 149 -17.57 18.30 -8.37
N GLU A 150 -18.63 17.58 -8.70
CA GLU A 150 -19.27 16.61 -7.78
C GLU A 150 -18.35 15.42 -7.46
N ALA A 151 -17.63 14.91 -8.47
CA ALA A 151 -16.69 13.81 -8.29
C ALA A 151 -15.49 14.21 -7.42
N LYS A 152 -14.90 15.40 -7.63
CA LYS A 152 -13.82 15.95 -6.77
C LYS A 152 -14.29 16.08 -5.33
N GLN A 153 -15.48 16.64 -5.09
CA GLN A 153 -16.03 16.77 -3.75
C GLN A 153 -16.26 15.41 -3.08
N ALA A 154 -16.83 14.45 -3.79
CA ALA A 154 -17.05 13.10 -3.29
C ALA A 154 -15.72 12.38 -2.94
N PHE A 155 -14.69 12.60 -3.75
CA PHE A 155 -13.36 12.06 -3.53
C PHE A 155 -12.71 12.67 -2.28
N ASP A 156 -12.73 14.00 -2.16
CA ASP A 156 -12.17 14.71 -1.00
C ASP A 156 -12.90 14.31 0.29
N ASP A 157 -14.24 14.24 0.27
CA ASP A 157 -15.04 13.80 1.42
C ASP A 157 -14.70 12.36 1.83
N LYS A 158 -14.44 11.48 0.86
CA LYS A 158 -14.05 10.09 1.12
C LYS A 158 -12.66 9.99 1.72
N VAL A 159 -11.69 10.73 1.19
CA VAL A 159 -10.33 10.81 1.74
C VAL A 159 -10.34 11.33 3.18
N ASP A 160 -11.16 12.37 3.45
CA ASP A 160 -11.34 12.92 4.80
C ASP A 160 -11.97 11.91 5.76
N GLN A 161 -12.97 11.15 5.30
CA GLN A 161 -13.60 10.07 6.08
C GLN A 161 -12.61 8.98 6.43
N ILE A 162 -11.78 8.54 5.47
CA ILE A 162 -10.76 7.51 5.71
C ILE A 162 -9.71 8.03 6.70
N ALA A 163 -9.19 9.24 6.48
CA ALA A 163 -8.21 9.84 7.38
C ALA A 163 -8.73 10.00 8.82
N ALA A 164 -10.03 10.24 9.00
CA ALA A 164 -10.65 10.31 10.32
C ALA A 164 -10.74 8.95 11.03
N LEU A 165 -10.61 7.83 10.32
CA LEU A 165 -10.55 6.48 10.88
C LEU A 165 -9.13 6.12 11.34
N ALA A 166 -8.10 6.83 10.89
CA ALA A 166 -6.72 6.55 11.26
C ALA A 166 -6.53 6.60 12.79
N PRO A 167 -5.71 5.72 13.37
CA PRO A 167 -5.51 5.65 14.81
C PRO A 167 -5.00 6.98 15.37
N GLN A 168 -5.62 7.43 16.45
CA GLN A 168 -5.26 8.70 17.10
C GLN A 168 -3.90 8.56 17.78
N ASN A 169 -2.98 9.48 17.46
CA ASN A 169 -1.59 9.49 17.96
C ASN A 169 -0.73 8.30 17.54
N ALA A 170 -1.10 7.56 16.51
CA ALA A 170 -0.22 6.58 15.89
C ALA A 170 1.04 7.25 15.34
N ASP A 171 2.17 6.56 15.37
CA ASP A 171 3.35 6.94 14.63
C ASP A 171 3.16 6.70 13.12
N GLU A 172 4.16 7.03 12.32
CA GLU A 172 4.10 6.88 10.86
C GLU A 172 3.94 5.41 10.46
N TYR A 173 4.61 4.49 11.15
CA TYR A 173 4.55 3.05 10.89
C TYR A 173 3.14 2.46 11.10
N HIS A 174 2.51 2.74 12.23
CA HIS A 174 1.14 2.27 12.48
C HIS A 174 0.09 2.98 11.62
N THR A 175 0.37 4.22 11.20
CA THR A 175 -0.46 4.92 10.23
C THR A 175 -0.36 4.28 8.85
N GLU A 176 0.83 3.85 8.45
CA GLU A 176 1.08 3.13 7.20
C GLU A 176 0.39 1.76 7.20
N ILE A 177 0.48 0.98 8.29
CA ILE A 177 -0.28 -0.27 8.46
C ILE A 177 -1.78 -0.03 8.25
N PHE A 178 -2.32 1.03 8.87
CA PHE A 178 -3.72 1.39 8.68
C PHE A 178 -4.07 1.64 7.22
N ILE A 179 -3.24 2.38 6.47
CA ILE A 179 -3.49 2.67 5.05
C ILE A 179 -3.45 1.40 4.22
N ASN A 180 -2.43 0.56 4.42
CA ASN A 180 -2.29 -0.74 3.75
C ASN A 180 -3.53 -1.60 3.97
N ASP A 181 -3.91 -1.81 5.23
CA ASP A 181 -5.04 -2.66 5.60
C ASP A 181 -6.37 -2.10 5.11
N TYR A 182 -6.55 -0.78 5.17
CA TYR A 182 -7.75 -0.15 4.64
C TYR A 182 -7.92 -0.43 3.15
N LEU A 183 -6.86 -0.30 2.35
CA LEU A 183 -6.93 -0.54 0.91
C LEU A 183 -7.20 -2.00 0.60
N ILE A 184 -6.53 -2.95 1.26
CA ILE A 184 -6.76 -4.38 1.10
C ILE A 184 -8.21 -4.76 1.45
N ASP A 185 -8.77 -4.17 2.53
CA ASP A 185 -10.13 -4.51 2.99
C ASP A 185 -11.24 -3.86 2.15
N ASN A 186 -10.95 -2.78 1.40
CA ASN A 186 -11.96 -1.96 0.74
C ASN A 186 -11.79 -1.83 -0.77
N CYS A 187 -10.78 -2.44 -1.37
CA CYS A 187 -10.57 -2.42 -2.81
C CYS A 187 -10.34 -3.84 -3.31
N ASP A 188 -11.05 -4.25 -4.35
CA ASP A 188 -10.82 -5.53 -5.06
C ASP A 188 -9.89 -5.30 -6.26
N TYR A 189 -8.90 -6.19 -6.48
CA TYR A 189 -8.09 -6.15 -7.70
C TYR A 189 -8.93 -6.57 -8.90
N GLN A 190 -9.26 -5.61 -9.76
CA GLN A 190 -10.15 -5.86 -10.90
C GLN A 190 -9.70 -5.08 -12.15
N SER A 191 -9.16 -5.82 -13.14
CA SER A 191 -8.87 -5.26 -14.45
C SER A 191 -10.16 -4.95 -15.22
N GLY A 192 -10.20 -3.79 -15.89
CA GLY A 192 -11.33 -3.35 -16.70
C GLY A 192 -12.50 -2.74 -15.90
N ALA A 193 -12.37 -2.54 -14.60
CA ALA A 193 -13.27 -1.70 -13.84
C ALA A 193 -13.13 -0.22 -14.28
N SER A 194 -14.21 0.56 -14.17
CA SER A 194 -14.17 1.98 -14.49
C SER A 194 -13.20 2.71 -13.56
N MET A 195 -12.32 3.52 -14.13
CA MET A 195 -11.32 4.30 -13.40
C MET A 195 -10.35 3.45 -12.56
N SER A 196 -10.13 2.17 -12.94
CA SER A 196 -9.28 1.25 -12.18
C SER A 196 -7.81 1.65 -12.12
N HIS A 197 -7.36 2.55 -13.00
CA HIS A 197 -5.98 3.05 -13.10
C HIS A 197 -5.71 4.33 -12.29
N ASN A 198 -6.65 4.75 -11.44
CA ASN A 198 -6.48 5.94 -10.61
C ASN A 198 -7.05 5.77 -9.19
N ALA A 199 -6.71 6.70 -8.30
CA ALA A 199 -7.12 6.63 -6.90
C ALA A 199 -8.65 6.64 -6.71
N TYR A 200 -9.42 7.23 -7.65
CA TYR A 200 -10.89 7.24 -7.59
C TYR A 200 -11.46 5.83 -7.73
N GLY A 201 -10.88 5.01 -8.63
CA GLY A 201 -11.26 3.60 -8.77
C GLY A 201 -11.11 2.83 -7.47
N SER A 202 -9.98 2.99 -6.80
CA SER A 202 -9.71 2.35 -5.52
C SER A 202 -10.60 2.88 -4.39
N LEU A 203 -10.61 4.20 -4.16
CA LEU A 203 -11.22 4.79 -2.97
C LEU A 203 -12.75 4.97 -3.07
N ILE A 204 -13.29 5.21 -4.27
CA ILE A 204 -14.72 5.45 -4.48
C ILE A 204 -15.42 4.21 -5.02
N ASN A 205 -14.85 3.57 -6.06
CA ASN A 205 -15.48 2.43 -6.71
C ASN A 205 -15.16 1.09 -6.01
N GLY A 206 -14.11 1.06 -5.18
CA GLY A 206 -13.64 -0.15 -4.51
C GLY A 206 -13.08 -1.20 -5.46
N ALA A 207 -12.58 -0.80 -6.65
CA ALA A 207 -12.02 -1.70 -7.64
C ALA A 207 -10.92 -1.01 -8.44
N ALA A 208 -9.72 -1.58 -8.43
CA ALA A 208 -8.56 -1.00 -9.09
C ALA A 208 -7.57 -2.06 -9.58
N VAL A 209 -6.56 -1.62 -10.32
CA VAL A 209 -5.34 -2.36 -10.63
C VAL A 209 -4.16 -1.69 -9.91
N CYS A 210 -2.94 -2.15 -10.14
CA CYS A 210 -1.75 -1.74 -9.39
C CYS A 210 -1.55 -0.22 -9.25
N ASP A 211 -1.71 0.53 -10.33
CA ASP A 211 -1.56 1.99 -10.31
C ASP A 211 -2.71 2.71 -9.57
N GLY A 212 -3.91 2.15 -9.57
CA GLY A 212 -5.01 2.64 -8.75
C GLY A 212 -4.78 2.41 -7.24
N TYR A 213 -4.25 1.24 -6.85
CA TYR A 213 -3.82 0.97 -5.47
C TYR A 213 -2.69 1.91 -5.04
N SER A 214 -1.63 2.01 -5.87
CA SER A 214 -0.46 2.84 -5.58
C SER A 214 -0.82 4.32 -5.43
N LYS A 215 -1.64 4.89 -6.34
CA LYS A 215 -2.11 6.27 -6.26
C LYS A 215 -3.01 6.51 -5.05
N ALA A 216 -3.88 5.56 -4.71
CA ALA A 216 -4.73 5.65 -3.52
C ALA A 216 -3.89 5.62 -2.23
N PHE A 217 -2.88 4.76 -2.17
CA PHE A 217 -1.94 4.72 -1.05
C PHE A 217 -1.21 6.06 -0.89
N GLN A 218 -0.67 6.63 -1.99
CA GLN A 218 -0.01 7.93 -1.96
C GLN A 218 -0.95 9.05 -1.51
N VAL A 219 -2.20 9.12 -2.02
CA VAL A 219 -3.21 10.10 -1.59
C VAL A 219 -3.46 10.03 -0.08
N LEU A 220 -3.58 8.82 0.47
CA LEU A 220 -3.82 8.63 1.91
C LEU A 220 -2.58 8.97 2.75
N CYS A 221 -1.38 8.62 2.28
CA CYS A 221 -0.12 9.04 2.88
C CYS A 221 -0.01 10.57 2.95
N ASP A 222 -0.23 11.26 1.83
CA ASP A 222 -0.20 12.72 1.75
C ASP A 222 -1.22 13.35 2.70
N LYS A 223 -2.43 12.80 2.76
CA LYS A 223 -3.49 13.26 3.68
C LYS A 223 -3.09 13.11 5.14
N LEU A 224 -2.40 12.03 5.49
CA LEU A 224 -1.99 11.71 6.86
C LEU A 224 -0.59 12.22 7.21
N GLY A 225 0.10 12.88 6.26
CA GLY A 225 1.37 13.59 6.46
C GLY A 225 2.59 12.66 6.39
N ILE A 226 2.49 11.54 5.71
CA ILE A 226 3.57 10.61 5.40
C ILE A 226 4.10 10.91 4.00
N GLN A 227 5.43 11.01 3.84
CA GLN A 227 6.02 11.18 2.51
C GLN A 227 5.95 9.88 1.73
N CYS A 228 5.41 9.96 0.51
CA CYS A 228 5.23 8.80 -0.36
C CYS A 228 5.46 9.19 -1.83
N VAL A 229 6.01 8.29 -2.61
CA VAL A 229 6.17 8.44 -4.07
C VAL A 229 5.77 7.16 -4.78
N GLY A 230 5.13 7.31 -5.93
CA GLY A 230 4.83 6.19 -6.82
C GLY A 230 6.10 5.73 -7.55
N ILE A 231 6.27 4.42 -7.69
CA ILE A 231 7.36 3.78 -8.42
C ILE A 231 6.79 2.98 -9.58
N ASN A 232 7.22 3.32 -10.77
CA ASN A 232 6.91 2.57 -11.98
C ASN A 232 7.97 1.52 -12.27
N GLY A 233 7.56 0.38 -12.76
CA GLY A 233 8.45 -0.70 -13.11
C GLY A 233 7.73 -1.89 -13.74
N TYR A 234 8.28 -3.06 -13.54
CA TYR A 234 7.76 -4.32 -14.08
C TYR A 234 7.79 -5.40 -13.00
N SER A 235 6.80 -6.27 -13.03
CA SER A 235 6.73 -7.45 -12.19
C SER A 235 6.25 -8.67 -12.98
N PRO A 236 6.50 -9.92 -12.51
CA PRO A 236 5.99 -11.12 -13.15
C PRO A 236 4.47 -11.12 -13.23
N ASP A 237 3.92 -11.44 -14.40
CA ASP A 237 2.49 -11.67 -14.57
C ASP A 237 2.10 -13.08 -14.11
N PHE A 238 1.51 -13.19 -12.92
CA PHE A 238 1.05 -14.47 -12.36
C PHE A 238 -0.21 -15.02 -13.04
N ASN A 239 -0.89 -14.24 -13.88
CA ASN A 239 -2.14 -14.66 -14.53
C ASN A 239 -1.93 -15.37 -15.87
N LYS A 240 -0.69 -15.57 -16.34
CA LYS A 240 -0.42 -16.31 -17.58
C LYS A 240 -0.41 -17.80 -17.35
N GLU A 241 -1.42 -18.49 -17.89
CA GLU A 241 -1.61 -19.94 -17.81
C GLU A 241 -0.51 -20.78 -18.49
N ASN A 242 0.41 -20.19 -19.25
CA ASN A 242 1.36 -20.90 -20.12
C ASN A 242 2.82 -20.93 -19.65
N GLY A 243 3.13 -20.44 -18.44
CA GLY A 243 4.51 -20.55 -17.90
C GLY A 243 5.56 -19.71 -18.61
N GLU A 244 5.18 -18.84 -19.52
CA GLU A 244 6.06 -17.81 -20.10
C GLU A 244 5.97 -16.56 -19.17
N SER A 245 7.00 -16.33 -18.37
CA SER A 245 7.12 -15.10 -17.60
C SER A 245 7.39 -13.96 -18.60
N SER A 246 6.38 -13.17 -18.89
CA SER A 246 6.59 -11.84 -19.46
C SER A 246 6.30 -10.87 -18.33
N ASP A 247 7.28 -10.06 -17.99
CA ASP A 247 7.06 -8.97 -17.07
C ASP A 247 6.01 -8.01 -17.63
N THR A 248 5.07 -7.61 -16.78
CA THR A 248 4.06 -6.61 -17.12
C THR A 248 4.36 -5.32 -16.38
N GLY A 249 3.96 -4.19 -16.97
CA GLY A 249 4.02 -2.90 -16.29
C GLY A 249 3.33 -2.97 -14.94
N HIS A 250 3.99 -2.44 -13.92
CA HIS A 250 3.55 -2.47 -12.54
C HIS A 250 3.88 -1.16 -11.83
N MET A 251 3.05 -0.79 -10.85
CA MET A 251 3.25 0.39 -10.03
C MET A 251 3.07 0.03 -8.56
N TRP A 252 3.99 0.53 -7.73
CA TRP A 252 3.98 0.42 -6.27
C TRP A 252 4.49 1.71 -5.64
N ASN A 253 4.85 1.73 -4.37
CA ASN A 253 5.26 2.95 -3.69
C ASN A 253 6.63 2.82 -3.01
N CYS A 254 7.30 3.96 -2.82
CA CYS A 254 8.24 4.15 -1.73
C CYS A 254 7.64 5.12 -0.71
N VAL A 255 7.81 4.80 0.57
CA VAL A 255 7.29 5.55 1.71
C VAL A 255 8.43 5.90 2.66
N ASN A 256 8.38 7.09 3.27
CA ASN A 256 9.36 7.51 4.26
C ASN A 256 8.80 7.35 5.67
N ILE A 257 9.38 6.44 6.43
CA ILE A 257 8.98 6.13 7.81
C ILE A 257 10.18 6.33 8.73
N GLY A 258 10.01 7.19 9.73
CA GLY A 258 11.09 7.50 10.67
C GLY A 258 12.30 8.21 10.05
N GLY A 259 12.15 8.78 8.86
CA GLY A 259 13.21 9.45 8.11
C GLY A 259 13.97 8.56 7.12
N GLU A 260 13.62 7.28 7.02
CA GLU A 260 14.20 6.31 6.10
C GLU A 260 13.17 5.87 5.04
N TRP A 261 13.63 5.53 3.84
CA TRP A 261 12.77 5.11 2.74
C TRP A 261 12.65 3.60 2.65
N TYR A 262 11.44 3.13 2.31
CA TYR A 262 11.08 1.72 2.15
C TYR A 262 10.21 1.53 0.92
N HIS A 263 10.31 0.37 0.26
CA HIS A 263 9.34 -0.05 -0.74
C HIS A 263 8.14 -0.71 -0.08
N ILE A 264 6.94 -0.39 -0.57
CA ILE A 264 5.69 -1.06 -0.22
C ILE A 264 4.88 -1.34 -1.48
N ASP A 265 4.37 -2.56 -1.62
CA ASP A 265 3.44 -2.93 -2.72
C ASP A 265 2.12 -3.42 -2.15
N VAL A 266 1.16 -2.51 -2.03
CA VAL A 266 -0.17 -2.81 -1.48
C VAL A 266 -0.95 -3.77 -2.39
N THR A 267 -0.71 -3.76 -3.70
CA THR A 267 -1.34 -4.70 -4.64
C THR A 267 -0.92 -6.13 -4.36
N TRP A 268 0.36 -6.34 -4.10
CA TRP A 268 0.89 -7.68 -3.79
C TRP A 268 0.70 -8.06 -2.32
N ASN A 269 0.37 -7.10 -1.46
CA ASN A 269 -0.10 -7.32 -0.10
C ASN A 269 -1.59 -7.69 -0.04
N ASP A 270 -2.37 -7.50 -1.11
CA ASP A 270 -3.80 -7.86 -1.16
C ASP A 270 -3.97 -9.39 -1.28
N GLY A 271 -3.69 -10.08 -0.19
CA GLY A 271 -3.74 -11.53 -0.06
C GLY A 271 -4.80 -12.01 0.94
N ASP A 272 -5.14 -13.31 0.83
CA ASP A 272 -6.21 -13.93 1.61
C ASP A 272 -5.84 -14.23 3.09
N THR A 273 -4.55 -14.16 3.44
CA THR A 273 -4.07 -14.52 4.78
C THR A 273 -3.32 -13.38 5.43
N HIS A 274 -3.28 -13.38 6.78
CA HIS A 274 -2.68 -12.28 7.54
C HIS A 274 -1.27 -11.95 7.08
N ILE A 275 -0.36 -12.92 7.01
CA ILE A 275 1.02 -12.67 6.63
C ILE A 275 1.16 -12.15 5.18
N GLN A 276 0.26 -12.55 4.26
CA GLN A 276 0.29 -12.06 2.89
C GLN A 276 0.06 -10.56 2.80
N ARG A 277 -0.68 -9.98 3.76
CA ARG A 277 -0.96 -8.53 3.81
C ARG A 277 0.29 -7.68 4.06
N TYR A 278 1.42 -8.30 4.42
CA TYR A 278 2.64 -7.59 4.79
C TYR A 278 3.92 -8.13 4.14
N LEU A 279 3.79 -9.01 3.12
CA LEU A 279 4.94 -9.59 2.42
C LEU A 279 5.81 -8.55 1.72
N TYR A 280 5.18 -7.51 1.22
CA TYR A 280 5.81 -6.40 0.49
C TYR A 280 5.71 -5.11 1.28
N PHE A 281 5.77 -5.19 2.62
CA PHE A 281 5.66 -4.06 3.52
C PHE A 281 7.03 -3.63 4.03
N ASN A 282 7.43 -2.40 3.69
CA ASN A 282 8.69 -1.78 4.09
C ASN A 282 9.94 -2.57 3.71
N MET A 283 10.02 -2.95 2.43
CA MET A 283 11.14 -3.70 1.88
C MET A 283 12.32 -2.80 1.50
N THR A 284 13.53 -3.38 1.50
CA THR A 284 14.70 -2.74 0.92
C THR A 284 14.65 -2.77 -0.61
N THR A 285 15.46 -1.92 -1.27
CA THR A 285 15.65 -1.99 -2.73
C THR A 285 16.26 -3.35 -3.17
N GLU A 286 17.07 -3.96 -2.33
CA GLU A 286 17.64 -5.29 -2.61
C GLU A 286 16.53 -6.36 -2.60
N ASP A 287 15.65 -6.32 -1.61
CA ASP A 287 14.57 -7.30 -1.47
C ASP A 287 13.52 -7.16 -2.56
N ILE A 288 13.04 -5.95 -2.84
CA ILE A 288 12.02 -5.73 -3.87
C ILE A 288 12.52 -6.17 -5.26
N ARG A 289 13.79 -5.98 -5.57
CA ARG A 289 14.41 -6.38 -6.84
C ARG A 289 14.50 -7.89 -7.07
N LYS A 290 14.17 -8.73 -6.07
CA LYS A 290 14.12 -10.19 -6.27
C LYS A 290 13.02 -10.58 -7.26
N ASN A 291 11.99 -9.77 -7.39
CA ASN A 291 10.85 -10.01 -8.29
C ASN A 291 10.25 -8.75 -8.94
N HIS A 292 10.78 -7.56 -8.68
CA HIS A 292 10.39 -6.31 -9.33
C HIS A 292 11.57 -5.70 -10.06
N THR A 293 11.32 -5.12 -11.21
CA THR A 293 12.30 -4.32 -11.97
C THR A 293 11.89 -2.86 -11.90
N ILE A 294 12.70 -2.02 -11.25
CA ILE A 294 12.47 -0.59 -11.15
C ILE A 294 12.81 0.06 -12.50
N SER A 295 11.89 0.81 -13.09
CA SER A 295 12.13 1.56 -14.32
C SER A 295 13.15 2.68 -14.10
N PRO A 296 13.90 3.09 -15.14
CA PRO A 296 14.87 4.17 -15.02
C PRO A 296 14.20 5.51 -14.70
N LEU A 297 15.00 6.48 -14.28
CA LEU A 297 14.57 7.87 -14.22
C LEU A 297 14.36 8.40 -15.65
N TYR A 298 13.37 9.27 -15.82
CA TYR A 298 13.16 9.97 -17.07
C TYR A 298 14.41 10.75 -17.44
N SER A 299 14.75 10.73 -18.72
CA SER A 299 15.82 11.55 -19.28
C SER A 299 15.44 12.02 -20.67
N ASN A 300 15.95 13.16 -21.08
CA ASN A 300 15.70 13.67 -22.43
C ASN A 300 16.12 12.64 -23.48
N GLY A 301 15.17 12.27 -24.36
CA GLY A 301 15.33 11.20 -25.35
C GLY A 301 14.88 9.81 -24.92
N SER A 302 14.23 9.70 -23.74
CA SER A 302 13.53 8.48 -23.32
C SER A 302 12.43 8.08 -24.33
N ASP A 303 12.19 6.77 -24.49
CA ASP A 303 11.13 6.26 -25.35
C ASP A 303 9.77 6.52 -24.69
N PRO A 304 8.85 7.27 -25.30
CA PRO A 304 7.55 7.58 -24.69
C PRO A 304 6.67 6.34 -24.45
N ASN A 305 7.07 5.16 -24.94
CA ASN A 305 6.34 3.91 -24.70
C ASN A 305 6.92 3.09 -23.52
N GLU A 306 7.97 3.59 -22.87
CA GLU A 306 8.55 2.93 -21.69
C GLU A 306 8.04 3.60 -20.41
N LEU A 307 8.08 2.85 -19.31
CA LEU A 307 7.77 3.35 -17.97
C LEU A 307 8.99 4.06 -17.39
N TYR A 308 8.79 5.22 -16.77
CA TYR A 308 9.83 6.00 -16.12
C TYR A 308 9.41 6.42 -14.73
N ASN A 309 10.42 6.75 -13.93
CA ASN A 309 10.26 7.37 -12.63
C ASN A 309 10.77 8.81 -12.67
N VAL A 310 10.16 9.68 -11.89
CA VAL A 310 10.65 11.05 -11.67
C VAL A 310 11.65 11.10 -10.52
N TYR A 311 11.44 10.25 -9.53
CA TYR A 311 12.29 10.10 -8.36
C TYR A 311 12.24 8.67 -7.86
N VAL A 312 13.39 8.10 -7.50
CA VAL A 312 13.51 6.78 -6.88
C VAL A 312 14.42 6.91 -5.67
N PRO A 313 13.89 6.88 -4.46
CA PRO A 313 14.70 6.90 -3.26
C PRO A 313 15.50 5.58 -3.11
N GLU A 314 16.64 5.66 -2.43
CA GLU A 314 17.37 4.47 -2.02
C GLU A 314 16.78 3.94 -0.72
N CYS A 315 16.34 2.67 -0.72
CA CYS A 315 15.72 2.01 0.43
C CYS A 315 16.68 0.94 0.95
N THR A 316 17.40 1.24 2.03
CA THR A 316 18.40 0.33 2.62
C THR A 316 18.10 -0.04 4.06
N ALA A 317 17.19 0.68 4.71
CA ALA A 317 16.80 0.44 6.09
C ALA A 317 15.85 -0.77 6.21
N GLU A 318 15.91 -1.44 7.35
CA GLU A 318 15.13 -2.65 7.64
C GLU A 318 14.29 -2.54 8.91
N ASP A 319 14.47 -1.47 9.70
CA ASP A 319 13.90 -1.33 11.04
C ASP A 319 12.36 -1.35 11.07
N TYR A 320 11.72 -0.95 9.96
CA TYR A 320 10.27 -0.95 9.80
C TYR A 320 9.77 -2.01 8.81
N ASN A 321 10.62 -2.94 8.37
CA ASN A 321 10.14 -4.10 7.62
C ASN A 321 9.25 -4.97 8.53
N TYR A 322 8.00 -5.20 8.13
CA TYR A 322 7.02 -5.90 8.95
C TYR A 322 7.49 -7.29 9.37
N MET A 323 8.01 -8.07 8.42
CA MET A 323 8.45 -9.44 8.68
C MET A 323 9.58 -9.52 9.70
N LYS A 324 10.49 -8.53 9.69
CA LYS A 324 11.62 -8.48 10.64
C LYS A 324 11.24 -7.90 11.99
N ARG A 325 10.24 -7.02 12.01
CA ARG A 325 9.81 -6.30 13.21
C ARG A 325 8.78 -7.05 14.03
N GLU A 326 7.76 -7.61 13.36
CA GLU A 326 6.57 -8.19 14.03
C GLU A 326 6.62 -9.72 14.09
N CYS A 327 7.37 -10.39 13.20
CA CYS A 327 7.42 -11.84 13.19
C CYS A 327 8.56 -12.37 14.05
N VAL A 328 8.27 -13.37 14.86
CA VAL A 328 9.29 -14.11 15.64
C VAL A 328 10.01 -15.09 14.71
N THR A 329 11.35 -15.11 14.75
CA THR A 329 12.13 -16.06 13.96
C THR A 329 12.39 -17.34 14.74
N LEU A 330 11.99 -18.48 14.17
CA LEU A 330 12.26 -19.81 14.71
C LEU A 330 13.65 -20.28 14.28
N TYR A 331 14.57 -20.36 15.24
CA TYR A 331 15.94 -20.88 15.04
C TYR A 331 16.10 -22.35 15.37
N SER A 332 15.20 -22.91 16.17
CA SER A 332 15.20 -24.31 16.59
C SER A 332 13.79 -24.77 16.92
N LEU A 333 13.46 -26.01 16.62
CA LEU A 333 12.19 -26.59 17.03
C LEU A 333 12.17 -27.01 18.51
N ASP A 334 13.33 -27.17 19.12
CA ASP A 334 13.47 -27.59 20.52
C ASP A 334 13.57 -26.40 21.50
N GLU A 335 14.02 -25.22 21.01
CA GLU A 335 14.13 -23.99 21.79
C GLU A 335 12.98 -23.05 21.39
N SER A 336 11.87 -23.15 22.11
CA SER A 336 10.61 -22.51 21.73
C SER A 336 10.13 -21.41 22.69
N ASP A 337 10.99 -20.92 23.59
CA ASP A 337 10.59 -19.93 24.60
C ASP A 337 10.02 -18.64 23.97
N GLU A 338 10.62 -18.15 22.86
CA GLU A 338 10.14 -16.96 22.16
C GLU A 338 8.81 -17.21 21.45
N LEU A 339 8.63 -18.41 20.87
CA LEU A 339 7.37 -18.81 20.26
C LEU A 339 6.25 -18.94 21.29
N ILE A 340 6.56 -19.59 22.42
CA ILE A 340 5.60 -19.71 23.53
C ILE A 340 5.23 -18.32 24.05
N ALA A 341 6.18 -17.39 24.14
CA ALA A 341 5.91 -16.02 24.54
C ALA A 341 4.96 -15.30 23.54
N ALA A 342 5.19 -15.44 22.22
CA ALA A 342 4.33 -14.86 21.20
C ALA A 342 2.90 -15.43 21.26
N PHE A 343 2.74 -16.75 21.36
CA PHE A 343 1.42 -17.37 21.56
C PHE A 343 0.73 -16.96 22.87
N LEU A 344 1.49 -16.79 23.97
CA LEU A 344 0.95 -16.32 25.24
C LEU A 344 0.45 -14.87 25.12
N GLU A 345 1.17 -14.03 24.42
CA GLU A 345 0.76 -12.65 24.14
C GLU A 345 -0.49 -12.63 23.29
N ALA A 346 -0.50 -13.36 22.18
CA ALA A 346 -1.66 -13.52 21.32
C ALA A 346 -2.89 -14.03 22.10
N ALA A 347 -2.72 -15.03 22.95
CA ALA A 347 -3.81 -15.55 23.78
C ALA A 347 -4.35 -14.52 24.79
N ARG A 348 -3.49 -13.69 25.38
CA ARG A 348 -3.90 -12.62 26.30
C ARG A 348 -4.70 -11.53 25.61
N ASN A 349 -4.30 -11.19 24.39
CA ASN A 349 -4.91 -10.15 23.58
C ASN A 349 -6.08 -10.69 22.75
N ARG A 350 -6.27 -12.01 22.68
CA ARG A 350 -7.19 -12.71 21.77
C ARG A 350 -6.92 -12.38 20.30
N GLU A 351 -5.64 -12.36 19.93
CA GLU A 351 -5.20 -12.17 18.54
C GLU A 351 -5.66 -13.33 17.67
N GLU A 352 -6.02 -13.03 16.44
CA GLU A 352 -6.51 -14.04 15.50
C GLU A 352 -5.35 -14.80 14.84
N TYR A 353 -4.14 -14.22 14.81
CA TYR A 353 -2.99 -14.77 14.11
C TYR A 353 -1.71 -14.69 14.94
N VAL A 354 -0.78 -15.59 14.65
CA VAL A 354 0.63 -15.48 15.05
C VAL A 354 1.50 -15.88 13.87
N ASP A 355 2.39 -14.99 13.48
CA ASP A 355 3.28 -15.16 12.33
C ASP A 355 4.71 -15.46 12.77
N PHE A 356 5.33 -16.45 12.14
CA PHE A 356 6.72 -16.84 12.37
C PHE A 356 7.52 -16.89 11.09
N LEU A 357 8.77 -16.48 11.18
CA LEU A 357 9.79 -16.79 10.18
C LEU A 357 10.55 -18.06 10.58
N ILE A 358 10.86 -18.91 9.63
CA ILE A 358 11.77 -20.03 9.82
C ILE A 358 13.16 -19.58 9.40
N SER A 359 14.14 -19.68 10.32
CA SER A 359 15.52 -19.31 10.04
C SER A 359 16.07 -20.05 8.82
N GLU A 360 16.92 -19.40 8.04
CA GLU A 360 17.63 -20.00 6.90
C GLU A 360 18.58 -21.17 7.33
N ASP A 361 18.91 -21.25 8.62
CA ASP A 361 19.70 -22.34 9.19
C ASP A 361 18.90 -23.64 9.36
N LEU A 362 17.57 -23.58 9.23
CA LEU A 362 16.67 -24.73 9.30
C LEU A 362 16.22 -25.14 7.89
N ASP A 363 16.11 -26.43 7.62
CA ASP A 363 15.41 -26.89 6.41
C ASP A 363 13.93 -26.58 6.54
N TYR A 364 13.43 -25.71 5.67
CA TYR A 364 12.04 -25.24 5.71
C TYR A 364 11.03 -26.39 5.60
N GLY A 365 11.30 -27.37 4.71
CA GLY A 365 10.40 -28.51 4.52
C GLY A 365 10.35 -29.42 5.75
N GLU A 366 11.50 -29.69 6.37
CA GLU A 366 11.57 -30.49 7.60
C GLU A 366 10.93 -29.74 8.78
N ALA A 367 11.16 -28.42 8.90
CA ALA A 367 10.58 -27.60 9.95
C ALA A 367 9.05 -27.54 9.86
N THR A 368 8.50 -27.24 8.67
CA THR A 368 7.05 -27.17 8.47
C THR A 368 6.37 -28.54 8.64
N GLN A 369 7.03 -29.63 8.22
CA GLN A 369 6.52 -30.97 8.46
C GLN A 369 6.50 -31.32 9.97
N ALA A 370 7.54 -30.97 10.71
CA ALA A 370 7.60 -31.18 12.15
C ALA A 370 6.54 -30.35 12.90
N ILE A 371 6.33 -29.08 12.49
CA ILE A 371 5.25 -28.24 13.03
C ILE A 371 3.90 -28.91 12.79
N SER A 372 3.66 -29.40 11.57
CA SER A 372 2.42 -30.12 11.22
C SER A 372 2.21 -31.39 12.05
N ASP A 373 3.27 -32.19 12.24
CA ASP A 373 3.14 -33.50 12.84
C ASP A 373 2.95 -33.45 14.36
N ASN A 374 3.57 -32.48 15.05
CA ASN A 374 3.55 -32.49 16.51
C ASN A 374 3.84 -31.15 17.21
N TYR A 375 4.75 -30.33 16.69
CA TYR A 375 5.28 -29.20 17.48
C TYR A 375 4.25 -28.11 17.66
N GLY A 376 3.45 -27.77 16.63
CA GLY A 376 2.42 -26.74 16.72
C GLY A 376 1.40 -27.01 17.83
N TYR A 377 0.94 -28.26 17.96
CA TYR A 377 0.01 -28.66 19.03
C TYR A 377 0.67 -28.65 20.41
N ARG A 378 1.93 -29.04 20.51
CA ARG A 378 2.69 -28.99 21.77
C ARG A 378 2.87 -27.56 22.27
N TRP A 379 3.16 -26.62 21.38
CA TRP A 379 3.26 -25.21 21.75
C TRP A 379 1.91 -24.68 22.25
N ILE A 380 0.82 -24.99 21.57
CA ILE A 380 -0.54 -24.59 22.00
C ILE A 380 -0.88 -25.20 23.36
N GLU A 381 -0.61 -26.50 23.61
CA GLU A 381 -0.83 -27.15 24.90
C GLU A 381 -0.01 -26.51 26.01
N GLU A 382 1.26 -26.17 25.76
CA GLU A 382 2.13 -25.51 26.71
C GLU A 382 1.67 -24.09 27.02
N VAL A 383 1.30 -23.30 25.99
CA VAL A 383 0.70 -21.97 26.16
C VAL A 383 -0.56 -22.05 27.02
N ASN A 384 -1.46 -22.97 26.74
CA ASN A 384 -2.69 -23.15 27.48
C ASN A 384 -2.42 -23.54 28.93
N TYR A 385 -1.38 -24.34 29.19
CA TYR A 385 -0.95 -24.67 30.56
C TYR A 385 -0.49 -23.43 31.35
N TYR A 386 0.31 -22.53 30.71
CA TYR A 386 0.77 -21.30 31.33
C TYR A 386 -0.30 -20.23 31.43
N ASN A 387 -1.31 -20.26 30.55
CA ASN A 387 -2.42 -19.32 30.47
C ASN A 387 -3.74 -19.88 31.06
N SER A 388 -3.64 -20.68 32.11
CA SER A 388 -4.77 -21.45 32.69
C SER A 388 -5.98 -20.60 33.08
N ASP A 389 -5.77 -19.32 33.43
CA ASP A 389 -6.80 -18.39 33.87
C ASP A 389 -7.25 -17.43 32.74
N GLY A 390 -6.68 -17.55 31.50
CA GLY A 390 -6.93 -16.73 30.35
C GLY A 390 -7.61 -17.47 29.20
N ALA A 391 -7.66 -16.82 28.03
CA ALA A 391 -8.19 -17.43 26.81
C ALA A 391 -7.35 -18.64 26.40
N GLN A 392 -8.02 -19.76 26.12
CA GLN A 392 -7.36 -20.98 25.67
C GLN A 392 -7.37 -21.08 24.16
N ILE A 393 -6.21 -21.30 23.54
CA ILE A 393 -6.11 -21.53 22.10
C ILE A 393 -6.61 -22.95 21.81
N SER A 394 -7.49 -23.08 20.81
CA SER A 394 -7.98 -24.38 20.35
C SER A 394 -6.87 -25.16 19.63
N THR A 395 -6.78 -26.45 19.89
CA THR A 395 -5.93 -27.35 19.10
C THR A 395 -6.47 -27.60 17.67
N ASP A 396 -7.67 -27.10 17.35
CA ASP A 396 -8.24 -27.08 16.00
C ASP A 396 -7.82 -25.83 15.21
N SER A 397 -6.94 -24.98 15.78
CA SER A 397 -6.33 -23.85 15.06
C SER A 397 -5.59 -24.33 13.81
N ASN A 398 -5.74 -23.58 12.71
CA ASN A 398 -5.07 -23.90 11.47
C ASN A 398 -3.69 -23.25 11.41
N PHE A 399 -2.84 -23.73 10.51
CA PHE A 399 -1.65 -22.99 10.14
C PHE A 399 -1.39 -23.09 8.64
N TYR A 400 -0.74 -22.07 8.10
CA TYR A 400 -0.42 -21.91 6.68
C TYR A 400 1.09 -21.74 6.52
N THR A 401 1.63 -22.28 5.44
CA THR A 401 3.08 -22.26 5.16
C THR A 401 3.39 -21.51 3.87
N TYR A 402 4.40 -20.65 3.91
CA TYR A 402 4.82 -19.77 2.81
C TYR A 402 6.30 -19.97 2.48
N GLY A 403 6.58 -20.96 1.63
CA GLY A 403 7.96 -21.36 1.29
C GLY A 403 8.79 -20.31 0.57
N SER A 404 8.14 -19.34 -0.09
CA SER A 404 8.85 -18.26 -0.79
C SER A 404 9.56 -17.27 0.15
N ILE A 405 9.12 -17.23 1.41
CA ILE A 405 9.63 -16.31 2.45
C ILE A 405 9.97 -17.04 3.75
N ASN A 406 9.99 -18.36 3.74
CA ASN A 406 10.24 -19.19 4.92
C ASN A 406 9.35 -18.82 6.13
N ALA A 407 8.06 -18.62 5.91
CA ALA A 407 7.14 -18.18 6.96
C ALA A 407 6.02 -19.19 7.25
N VAL A 408 5.45 -19.10 8.45
CA VAL A 408 4.30 -19.84 8.91
C VAL A 408 3.36 -18.88 9.64
N THR A 409 2.07 -18.92 9.32
CA THR A 409 0.99 -18.22 10.04
C THR A 409 0.14 -19.24 10.78
N PHE A 410 -0.11 -19.03 12.06
CA PHE A 410 -1.15 -19.72 12.79
C PHE A 410 -2.42 -18.87 12.84
N ASP A 411 -3.52 -19.42 12.37
CA ASP A 411 -4.88 -18.89 12.48
C ASP A 411 -5.48 -19.42 13.78
N LEU A 412 -5.52 -18.56 14.81
CA LEU A 412 -5.85 -18.95 16.15
C LEU A 412 -7.37 -18.99 16.39
N GLN A 413 -7.84 -20.09 16.90
CA GLN A 413 -9.19 -20.21 17.41
C GLN A 413 -9.16 -20.37 18.94
N TYR A 414 -10.15 -19.81 19.61
CA TYR A 414 -10.22 -19.83 21.06
C TYR A 414 -11.40 -20.69 21.54
N THR A 415 -11.14 -21.47 22.60
CA THR A 415 -12.20 -22.14 23.36
C THR A 415 -12.63 -21.22 24.49
N ASP A 416 -13.94 -21.00 24.64
CA ASP A 416 -14.52 -20.23 25.75
C ASP A 416 -14.44 -20.97 27.09
#